data_7ebbedc1d5b725c5560ef4252e368bed
#
_entry.id   7ebbedc1d5b725c5560ef4252e368bed
#
_cell.length_a   1.000
_cell.length_b   1.000
_cell.length_c   1.000
_cell.angle_alpha   90.00
_cell.angle_beta   90.00
_cell.angle_gamma   90.00
#
_symmetry.space_group_name_H-M   'P 1'
#
loop_
_entity.id
_entity.type
_entity.pdbx_description
1 polymer ?
#
loop_
_entity_poly.entity_id
_entity_poly.type
_entity_poly.pdbx_seq_one_letter_code
_entity_poly.pdbx_strand_id
1 'polypeptide(L)'
;MPDTTTATRPPVVTILGHVDHGKTSLLDRIRHASVAAGEIGGITQAIGAYQIEHNGQKITFIDTPGHAAFSAMRRRGGQTADVAVLIVAADDSVMPQTKESIEHIKSAGIPFVVAVNKTDLPGVNPERVKTDLANEGVFVEGYGGNVPIVNISAKTGAGVDELLEVILLLAELEELKDSYQDTPAIALVVESSMHPQKGPLATLLVKKGTFRKNDPLYDGQIDYGKIRSMIDYSGQFLDTATPSTPFQGIGFFAVPNVGDLITN
;
A
#
# COMPACT_ATOMS: atom_id res chain seq x y z
N MET A 1 -29.56 -6.11 21.60
CA MET A 1 -28.11 -5.99 21.43
C MET A 1 -27.89 -5.34 20.07
N PRO A 2 -27.22 -4.21 19.93
CA PRO A 2 -26.99 -3.66 18.60
C PRO A 2 -26.07 -4.61 17.85
N ASP A 3 -26.47 -4.97 16.63
CA ASP A 3 -25.69 -5.71 15.66
C ASP A 3 -24.36 -4.96 15.44
N THR A 4 -23.28 -5.52 15.93
CA THR A 4 -21.93 -5.08 15.55
C THR A 4 -21.72 -5.55 14.10
N THR A 5 -22.19 -4.75 13.18
CA THR A 5 -21.89 -4.93 11.76
C THR A 5 -20.37 -4.73 11.59
N THR A 6 -19.63 -5.83 11.61
CA THR A 6 -18.24 -5.85 11.17
C THR A 6 -18.25 -5.52 9.68
N ALA A 7 -17.96 -4.26 9.35
CA ALA A 7 -17.79 -3.86 7.96
C ALA A 7 -16.45 -4.41 7.44
N THR A 8 -16.41 -4.85 6.20
CA THR A 8 -15.15 -5.19 5.53
C THR A 8 -14.43 -3.90 5.17
N ARG A 9 -13.13 -3.82 5.45
CA ARG A 9 -12.30 -2.69 5.05
C ARG A 9 -11.52 -2.99 3.77
N PRO A 10 -11.14 -1.96 3.00
CA PRO A 10 -10.25 -2.13 1.86
C PRO A 10 -8.92 -2.79 2.26
N PRO A 11 -8.34 -3.67 1.42
CA PRO A 11 -7.00 -4.18 1.66
C PRO A 11 -5.95 -3.08 1.51
N VAL A 12 -4.93 -3.17 2.35
CA VAL A 12 -3.70 -2.38 2.27
C VAL A 12 -2.63 -3.23 1.61
N VAL A 13 -2.11 -2.76 0.49
CA VAL A 13 -1.18 -3.49 -0.38
C VAL A 13 0.17 -2.82 -0.42
N THR A 14 1.23 -3.60 -0.32
CA THR A 14 2.60 -3.13 -0.51
C THR A 14 3.24 -3.77 -1.72
N ILE A 15 4.09 -3.04 -2.46
CA ILE A 15 4.85 -3.57 -3.59
C ILE A 15 6.33 -3.66 -3.21
N LEU A 16 6.87 -4.87 -3.28
CA LEU A 16 8.24 -5.20 -2.91
C LEU A 16 8.99 -5.81 -4.09
N GLY A 17 10.31 -5.66 -4.12
CA GLY A 17 11.16 -6.19 -5.18
C GLY A 17 12.38 -5.31 -5.44
N HIS A 18 13.19 -5.70 -6.41
CA HIS A 18 14.43 -4.97 -6.77
C HIS A 18 14.14 -3.57 -7.34
N VAL A 19 15.12 -2.66 -7.27
CA VAL A 19 14.97 -1.24 -7.70
C VAL A 19 14.45 -1.16 -9.13
N ASP A 20 15.07 -1.75 -10.11
CA ASP A 20 14.75 -1.59 -11.53
C ASP A 20 13.69 -2.57 -12.05
N HIS A 21 12.99 -3.30 -11.17
CA HIS A 21 11.94 -4.23 -11.56
C HIS A 21 10.60 -3.57 -11.90
N GLY A 22 10.51 -2.23 -11.80
CA GLY A 22 9.37 -1.45 -12.27
C GLY A 22 8.26 -1.22 -11.24
N LYS A 23 8.59 -1.20 -9.93
CA LYS A 23 7.64 -0.87 -8.84
C LYS A 23 6.91 0.45 -9.08
N THR A 24 7.68 1.53 -9.26
CA THR A 24 7.14 2.87 -9.51
C THR A 24 6.32 2.92 -10.80
N SER A 25 6.79 2.26 -11.87
CA SER A 25 6.04 2.20 -13.13
C SER A 25 4.70 1.46 -12.99
N LEU A 26 4.66 0.39 -12.18
CA LEU A 26 3.43 -0.32 -11.89
C LEU A 26 2.47 0.55 -11.06
N LEU A 27 2.95 1.19 -9.99
CA LEU A 27 2.17 2.10 -9.16
C LEU A 27 1.62 3.27 -10.00
N ASP A 28 2.44 3.87 -10.85
CA ASP A 28 2.02 4.94 -11.75
C ASP A 28 0.96 4.45 -12.76
N ARG A 29 1.12 3.25 -13.31
CA ARG A 29 0.14 2.66 -14.21
C ARG A 29 -1.21 2.46 -13.52
N ILE A 30 -1.22 1.86 -12.33
CA ILE A 30 -2.42 1.63 -11.53
C ILE A 30 -3.09 2.96 -11.18
N ARG A 31 -2.34 3.96 -10.74
CA ARG A 31 -2.82 5.28 -10.39
C ARG A 31 -3.40 6.02 -11.60
N HIS A 32 -2.73 6.02 -12.76
CA HIS A 32 -3.20 6.70 -13.97
C HIS A 32 -4.44 6.03 -14.56
N ALA A 33 -4.56 4.71 -14.51
CA ALA A 33 -5.76 4.02 -14.94
C ALA A 33 -6.97 4.43 -14.10
N SER A 34 -6.81 4.60 -12.79
CA SER A 34 -7.85 5.09 -11.88
C SER A 34 -8.21 6.56 -12.12
N VAL A 35 -7.23 7.43 -12.35
CA VAL A 35 -7.43 8.86 -12.65
C VAL A 35 -8.11 9.06 -14.00
N ALA A 36 -7.73 8.29 -15.03
CA ALA A 36 -8.36 8.37 -16.36
C ALA A 36 -9.82 7.94 -16.36
N ALA A 37 -10.25 7.13 -15.38
CA ALA A 37 -11.64 6.70 -15.23
C ALA A 37 -12.56 7.76 -14.59
N GLY A 38 -12.05 8.84 -14.00
CA GLY A 38 -12.92 9.78 -13.31
C GLY A 38 -12.44 11.18 -12.94
N GLU A 39 -11.19 11.63 -13.19
CA GLU A 39 -10.77 12.91 -12.62
C GLU A 39 -9.92 13.84 -13.49
N ILE A 40 -10.29 15.13 -13.40
CA ILE A 40 -9.56 16.30 -13.93
C ILE A 40 -8.75 16.89 -12.78
N GLY A 41 -7.39 16.77 -12.81
CA GLY A 41 -6.55 17.44 -11.83
C GLY A 41 -5.09 17.02 -11.86
N GLY A 42 -4.32 17.47 -12.84
CA GLY A 42 -2.90 17.18 -13.00
C GLY A 42 -1.99 17.89 -11.99
N ILE A 43 -1.99 17.46 -10.72
CA ILE A 43 -0.98 17.85 -9.74
C ILE A 43 -0.47 16.58 -9.08
N THR A 44 0.68 16.09 -9.56
CA THR A 44 1.41 14.98 -8.93
C THR A 44 2.02 15.49 -7.62
N GLN A 45 1.32 15.31 -6.50
CA GLN A 45 1.96 15.34 -5.19
C GLN A 45 2.42 13.90 -4.90
N ALA A 46 3.69 13.74 -4.55
CA ALA A 46 4.22 12.48 -4.05
C ALA A 46 3.56 12.22 -2.68
N ILE A 47 2.51 11.39 -2.67
CA ILE A 47 1.85 10.92 -1.46
C ILE A 47 2.25 9.45 -1.33
N GLY A 48 2.87 9.08 -0.21
CA GLY A 48 3.39 7.74 0.03
C GLY A 48 2.33 6.64 0.19
N ALA A 49 1.04 6.97 0.06
CA ALA A 49 -0.07 6.02 0.03
C ALA A 49 -1.25 6.59 -0.77
N TYR A 50 -1.94 5.75 -1.54
CA TYR A 50 -3.13 6.15 -2.29
C TYR A 50 -4.13 5.00 -2.37
N GLN A 51 -5.40 5.35 -2.62
CA GLN A 51 -6.48 4.39 -2.72
C GLN A 51 -7.11 4.48 -4.12
N ILE A 52 -7.31 3.34 -4.74
CA ILE A 52 -7.99 3.21 -6.05
C ILE A 52 -9.29 2.44 -5.88
N GLU A 53 -10.13 2.50 -6.90
CA GLU A 53 -11.30 1.65 -7.04
C GLU A 53 -11.13 0.73 -8.26
N HIS A 54 -11.30 -0.56 -8.06
CA HIS A 54 -11.29 -1.57 -9.12
C HIS A 54 -12.50 -2.48 -8.95
N ASN A 55 -13.34 -2.61 -9.99
CA ASN A 55 -14.57 -3.38 -9.98
C ASN A 55 -15.51 -3.05 -8.79
N GLY A 56 -15.59 -1.77 -8.38
CA GLY A 56 -16.42 -1.32 -7.25
C GLY A 56 -15.82 -1.62 -5.88
N GLN A 57 -14.61 -2.16 -5.80
CA GLN A 57 -13.89 -2.43 -4.56
C GLN A 57 -12.67 -1.53 -4.44
N LYS A 58 -12.43 -1.00 -3.23
CA LYS A 58 -11.31 -0.13 -2.96
C LYS A 58 -10.06 -0.93 -2.58
N ILE A 59 -8.90 -0.51 -3.08
CA ILE A 59 -7.59 -1.06 -2.76
C ILE A 59 -6.68 0.11 -2.36
N THR A 60 -5.98 -0.01 -1.25
CA THR A 60 -5.02 1.00 -0.79
C THR A 60 -3.60 0.51 -1.04
N PHE A 61 -2.83 1.27 -1.79
CA PHE A 61 -1.41 1.00 -2.01
C PHE A 61 -0.55 1.89 -1.14
N ILE A 62 0.52 1.32 -0.60
CA ILE A 62 1.58 2.05 0.09
C ILE A 62 2.80 2.07 -0.82
N ASP A 63 3.20 3.27 -1.26
CA ASP A 63 4.46 3.51 -1.97
C ASP A 63 5.53 3.91 -0.96
N THR A 64 6.27 2.94 -0.45
CA THR A 64 7.36 3.22 0.49
C THR A 64 8.69 3.23 -0.24
N PRO A 65 9.40 4.37 -0.28
CA PRO A 65 10.76 4.40 -0.80
C PRO A 65 11.70 3.63 0.15
N GLY A 66 12.05 2.39 -0.26
CA GLY A 66 13.16 1.63 0.31
C GLY A 66 12.89 0.78 1.55
N HIS A 67 13.70 -0.24 1.72
CA HIS A 67 13.68 -1.27 2.78
C HIS A 67 13.73 -0.70 4.20
N ALA A 68 14.35 0.47 4.41
CA ALA A 68 14.52 1.07 5.73
C ALA A 68 13.21 1.60 6.33
N ALA A 69 12.36 2.22 5.54
CA ALA A 69 11.04 2.71 5.98
C ALA A 69 10.13 1.54 6.37
N PHE A 70 10.16 0.45 5.59
CA PHE A 70 9.40 -0.77 5.88
C PHE A 70 9.82 -1.43 7.20
N SER A 71 11.13 -1.44 7.47
CA SER A 71 11.68 -1.99 8.72
C SER A 71 11.35 -1.13 9.95
N ALA A 72 11.27 0.19 9.78
CA ALA A 72 10.86 1.11 10.84
C ALA A 72 9.35 0.99 11.15
N MET A 73 8.52 0.87 10.11
CA MET A 73 7.07 0.69 10.25
C MET A 73 6.72 -0.61 10.98
N ARG A 74 7.40 -1.74 10.66
CA ARG A 74 7.18 -3.03 11.35
C ARG A 74 7.55 -3.00 12.83
N ARG A 75 8.62 -2.31 13.20
CA ARG A 75 9.07 -2.25 14.62
C ARG A 75 8.10 -1.53 15.53
N ARG A 76 7.24 -0.65 15.01
CA ARG A 76 6.41 0.26 15.80
C ARG A 76 4.90 0.00 15.75
N GLY A 77 4.37 -0.76 14.81
CA GLY A 77 2.92 -0.81 14.64
C GLY A 77 2.27 -2.09 14.13
N GLY A 78 2.98 -3.21 14.10
CA GLY A 78 2.40 -4.46 13.57
C GLY A 78 2.33 -4.49 12.03
N GLN A 79 1.50 -5.39 11.48
CA GLN A 79 1.33 -5.53 10.05
C GLN A 79 0.86 -4.22 9.41
N THR A 80 1.68 -3.67 8.52
CA THR A 80 1.37 -2.41 7.83
C THR A 80 0.51 -2.69 6.59
N ALA A 81 0.71 -3.82 5.93
CA ALA A 81 -0.01 -4.27 4.76
C ALA A 81 -0.70 -5.62 5.00
N ASP A 82 -1.78 -5.85 4.30
CA ASP A 82 -2.57 -7.09 4.35
C ASP A 82 -2.14 -8.07 3.26
N VAL A 83 -1.74 -7.54 2.09
CA VAL A 83 -1.27 -8.30 0.94
C VAL A 83 0.02 -7.67 0.41
N ALA A 84 0.96 -8.49 -0.02
CA ALA A 84 2.17 -8.03 -0.70
C ALA A 84 2.14 -8.41 -2.20
N VAL A 85 2.69 -7.53 -3.03
CA VAL A 85 3.02 -7.81 -4.42
C VAL A 85 4.55 -7.92 -4.52
N LEU A 86 5.06 -9.11 -4.84
CA LEU A 86 6.47 -9.31 -5.14
C LEU A 86 6.69 -9.11 -6.64
N ILE A 87 7.23 -7.97 -7.03
CA ILE A 87 7.51 -7.69 -8.44
C ILE A 87 8.90 -8.19 -8.84
N VAL A 88 8.96 -8.95 -9.93
CA VAL A 88 10.19 -9.51 -10.50
C VAL A 88 10.22 -9.24 -11.99
N ALA A 89 11.27 -8.61 -12.49
CA ALA A 89 11.39 -8.35 -13.92
C ALA A 89 11.82 -9.61 -14.68
N ALA A 90 11.17 -9.91 -15.81
CA ALA A 90 11.39 -11.11 -16.60
C ALA A 90 12.77 -11.16 -17.29
N ASP A 91 13.40 -9.98 -17.47
CA ASP A 91 14.76 -9.84 -18.05
C ASP A 91 15.86 -10.14 -17.01
N ASP A 92 15.68 -9.70 -15.76
CA ASP A 92 16.70 -9.79 -14.71
C ASP A 92 16.49 -11.00 -13.78
N SER A 93 15.23 -11.47 -13.62
CA SER A 93 14.83 -12.52 -12.70
C SER A 93 15.08 -12.16 -11.22
N VAL A 94 15.42 -13.13 -10.36
CA VAL A 94 15.58 -12.92 -8.91
C VAL A 94 16.92 -12.27 -8.59
N MET A 95 16.86 -11.04 -8.09
CA MET A 95 18.01 -10.21 -7.72
C MET A 95 18.18 -10.17 -6.18
N PRO A 96 19.33 -9.71 -5.63
CA PRO A 96 19.56 -9.69 -4.19
C PRO A 96 18.43 -9.01 -3.37
N GLN A 97 17.94 -7.85 -3.80
CA GLN A 97 16.82 -7.18 -3.11
C GLN A 97 15.49 -7.93 -3.26
N THR A 98 15.34 -8.77 -4.29
CA THR A 98 14.19 -9.67 -4.40
C THR A 98 14.22 -10.71 -3.29
N LYS A 99 15.40 -11.28 -2.98
CA LYS A 99 15.59 -12.23 -1.87
C LYS A 99 15.25 -11.59 -0.53
N GLU A 100 15.75 -10.38 -0.26
CA GLU A 100 15.42 -9.62 0.94
C GLU A 100 13.90 -9.37 1.04
N SER A 101 13.25 -9.05 -0.10
CA SER A 101 11.79 -8.88 -0.15
C SER A 101 11.04 -10.16 0.19
N ILE A 102 11.50 -11.31 -0.29
CA ILE A 102 10.94 -12.63 0.03
C ILE A 102 11.07 -12.91 1.53
N GLU A 103 12.23 -12.68 2.12
CA GLU A 103 12.44 -12.85 3.57
C GLU A 103 11.51 -11.94 4.38
N HIS A 104 11.33 -10.71 3.91
CA HIS A 104 10.43 -9.75 4.55
C HIS A 104 8.97 -10.19 4.51
N ILE A 105 8.50 -10.68 3.37
CA ILE A 105 7.13 -11.19 3.22
C ILE A 105 6.93 -12.43 4.12
N LYS A 106 7.85 -13.39 4.07
CA LYS A 106 7.80 -14.60 4.90
C LYS A 106 7.81 -14.27 6.41
N SER A 107 8.66 -13.33 6.83
CA SER A 107 8.72 -12.93 8.24
C SER A 107 7.49 -12.15 8.72
N ALA A 108 6.80 -11.46 7.82
CA ALA A 108 5.56 -10.76 8.12
C ALA A 108 4.36 -11.70 8.15
N GLY A 109 4.45 -12.89 7.54
CA GLY A 109 3.36 -13.86 7.48
C GLY A 109 2.14 -13.38 6.69
N ILE A 110 2.33 -12.45 5.74
CA ILE A 110 1.23 -11.92 4.91
C ILE A 110 1.15 -12.66 3.58
N PRO A 111 -0.05 -12.88 3.04
CA PRO A 111 -0.22 -13.44 1.71
C PRO A 111 0.39 -12.52 0.65
N PHE A 112 0.82 -13.12 -0.45
CA PHE A 112 1.41 -12.35 -1.53
C PHE A 112 1.17 -12.99 -2.90
N VAL A 113 1.25 -12.15 -3.94
CA VAL A 113 1.23 -12.52 -5.34
C VAL A 113 2.56 -12.13 -5.98
N VAL A 114 3.05 -12.97 -6.89
CA VAL A 114 4.22 -12.64 -7.73
C VAL A 114 3.75 -11.95 -9.00
N ALA A 115 4.26 -10.75 -9.27
CA ALA A 115 4.05 -10.02 -10.52
C ALA A 115 5.32 -10.10 -11.38
N VAL A 116 5.31 -10.90 -12.43
CA VAL A 116 6.42 -10.98 -13.39
C VAL A 116 6.26 -9.84 -14.39
N ASN A 117 7.08 -8.81 -14.23
CA ASN A 117 7.00 -7.57 -15.01
C ASN A 117 7.92 -7.59 -16.24
N LYS A 118 7.73 -6.60 -17.12
CA LYS A 118 8.47 -6.38 -18.37
C LYS A 118 8.27 -7.52 -19.38
N THR A 119 7.12 -8.16 -19.38
CA THR A 119 6.80 -9.25 -20.33
C THR A 119 6.63 -8.78 -21.77
N ASP A 120 6.57 -7.46 -21.99
CA ASP A 120 6.57 -6.82 -23.29
C ASP A 120 7.94 -6.81 -23.99
N LEU A 121 9.02 -7.09 -23.29
CA LEU A 121 10.36 -7.11 -23.85
C LEU A 121 10.60 -8.38 -24.69
N PRO A 122 11.27 -8.26 -25.85
CA PRO A 122 11.58 -9.43 -26.66
C PRO A 122 12.61 -10.34 -26.00
N GLY A 123 12.40 -11.64 -26.11
CA GLY A 123 13.36 -12.65 -25.63
C GLY A 123 13.37 -12.91 -24.12
N VAL A 124 12.48 -12.31 -23.36
CA VAL A 124 12.32 -12.62 -21.93
C VAL A 124 11.73 -14.03 -21.73
N ASN A 125 12.07 -14.65 -20.60
CA ASN A 125 11.59 -15.97 -20.25
C ASN A 125 10.96 -16.00 -18.85
N PRO A 126 9.63 -15.82 -18.72
CA PRO A 126 8.93 -15.89 -17.44
C PRO A 126 9.12 -17.23 -16.70
N GLU A 127 9.33 -18.34 -17.41
CA GLU A 127 9.55 -19.66 -16.79
C GLU A 127 10.88 -19.71 -16.00
N ARG A 128 11.89 -18.95 -16.44
CA ARG A 128 13.13 -18.80 -15.68
C ARG A 128 12.86 -18.17 -14.32
N VAL A 129 11.98 -17.16 -14.26
CA VAL A 129 11.60 -16.51 -13.00
C VAL A 129 10.99 -17.49 -12.01
N LYS A 130 10.13 -18.40 -12.47
CA LYS A 130 9.53 -19.45 -11.64
C LYS A 130 10.59 -20.39 -11.06
N THR A 131 11.57 -20.79 -11.89
CA THR A 131 12.68 -21.63 -11.44
C THR A 131 13.53 -20.93 -10.38
N ASP A 132 13.89 -19.66 -10.62
CA ASP A 132 14.73 -18.90 -9.69
C ASP A 132 13.99 -18.60 -8.37
N LEU A 133 12.67 -18.36 -8.42
CA LEU A 133 11.83 -18.22 -7.22
C LEU A 133 11.77 -19.52 -6.40
N ALA A 134 11.64 -20.67 -7.06
CA ALA A 134 11.64 -21.97 -6.40
C ALA A 134 12.96 -22.23 -5.66
N ASN A 135 14.10 -21.80 -6.22
CA ASN A 135 15.41 -21.88 -5.56
C ASN A 135 15.46 -21.03 -4.26
N GLU A 136 14.66 -19.97 -4.17
CA GLU A 136 14.51 -19.14 -2.95
C GLU A 136 13.34 -19.64 -2.05
N GLY A 137 12.80 -20.82 -2.33
CA GLY A 137 11.71 -21.43 -1.55
C GLY A 137 10.37 -20.71 -1.72
N VAL A 138 10.13 -20.11 -2.89
CA VAL A 138 8.84 -19.56 -3.31
C VAL A 138 8.30 -20.43 -4.45
N PHE A 139 7.33 -21.28 -4.12
CA PHE A 139 6.70 -22.18 -5.06
C PHE A 139 5.39 -21.58 -5.56
N VAL A 140 5.37 -21.21 -6.83
CA VAL A 140 4.22 -20.56 -7.46
C VAL A 140 3.24 -21.58 -8.06
N GLU A 141 2.02 -21.13 -8.34
CA GLU A 141 1.00 -21.90 -9.02
C GLU A 141 1.52 -22.46 -10.35
N GLY A 142 1.18 -23.73 -10.62
CA GLY A 142 1.69 -24.45 -11.79
C GLY A 142 3.16 -24.85 -11.69
N TYR A 143 3.88 -24.52 -10.59
CA TYR A 143 5.27 -24.86 -10.36
C TYR A 143 5.52 -25.44 -8.94
N GLY A 144 4.64 -26.32 -8.51
CA GLY A 144 4.76 -27.08 -7.27
C GLY A 144 4.28 -26.36 -6.00
N GLY A 145 3.60 -25.23 -6.12
CA GLY A 145 3.05 -24.48 -4.99
C GLY A 145 1.73 -23.80 -5.28
N ASN A 146 1.36 -22.91 -4.37
CA ASN A 146 0.08 -22.20 -4.36
C ASN A 146 0.21 -20.68 -4.33
N VAL A 147 1.41 -20.13 -4.49
CA VAL A 147 1.60 -18.69 -4.58
C VAL A 147 1.12 -18.22 -5.95
N PRO A 148 0.12 -17.31 -6.01
CA PRO A 148 -0.36 -16.79 -7.29
C PRO A 148 0.76 -16.07 -8.05
N ILE A 149 0.76 -16.22 -9.37
CA ILE A 149 1.72 -15.57 -10.25
C ILE A 149 1.01 -14.97 -11.46
N VAL A 150 1.26 -13.69 -11.73
CA VAL A 150 0.66 -12.95 -12.85
C VAL A 150 1.76 -12.36 -13.71
N ASN A 151 1.67 -12.54 -15.02
CA ASN A 151 2.56 -11.92 -15.99
C ASN A 151 2.03 -10.53 -16.35
N ILE A 152 2.83 -9.49 -16.15
CA ILE A 152 2.42 -8.11 -16.37
C ILE A 152 3.41 -7.33 -17.24
N SER A 153 2.93 -6.24 -17.81
CA SER A 153 3.75 -5.16 -18.31
C SER A 153 3.24 -3.84 -17.73
N ALA A 154 3.96 -3.28 -16.78
CA ALA A 154 3.65 -1.96 -16.25
C ALA A 154 3.68 -0.86 -17.32
N LYS A 155 4.47 -1.06 -18.39
CA LYS A 155 4.58 -0.14 -19.52
C LYS A 155 3.32 -0.15 -20.40
N THR A 156 2.82 -1.31 -20.77
CA THR A 156 1.68 -1.43 -21.68
C THR A 156 0.34 -1.52 -20.93
N GLY A 157 0.34 -1.95 -19.67
CA GLY A 157 -0.84 -2.22 -18.86
C GLY A 157 -1.32 -3.67 -18.94
N ALA A 158 -0.70 -4.51 -19.78
CA ALA A 158 -1.09 -5.92 -19.91
C ALA A 158 -0.98 -6.65 -18.55
N GLY A 159 -1.98 -7.44 -18.18
CA GLY A 159 -2.04 -8.25 -16.96
C GLY A 159 -2.23 -7.45 -15.65
N VAL A 160 -2.33 -6.11 -15.71
CA VAL A 160 -2.48 -5.30 -14.48
C VAL A 160 -3.86 -5.48 -13.86
N ASP A 161 -4.91 -5.57 -14.67
CA ASP A 161 -6.27 -5.83 -14.16
C ASP A 161 -6.36 -7.20 -13.48
N GLU A 162 -5.77 -8.25 -14.09
CA GLU A 162 -5.67 -9.57 -13.50
C GLU A 162 -4.91 -9.56 -12.17
N LEU A 163 -3.82 -8.78 -12.07
CA LEU A 163 -3.09 -8.61 -10.80
C LEU A 163 -3.98 -7.99 -9.73
N LEU A 164 -4.78 -6.98 -10.05
CA LEU A 164 -5.70 -6.34 -9.10
C LEU A 164 -6.80 -7.30 -8.64
N GLU A 165 -7.32 -8.14 -9.54
CA GLU A 165 -8.30 -9.19 -9.20
C GLU A 165 -7.70 -10.23 -8.24
N VAL A 166 -6.47 -10.68 -8.49
CA VAL A 166 -5.77 -11.62 -7.59
C VAL A 166 -5.51 -10.99 -6.21
N ILE A 167 -5.15 -9.71 -6.16
CA ILE A 167 -4.99 -8.98 -4.88
C ILE A 167 -6.30 -8.97 -4.09
N LEU A 168 -7.43 -8.67 -4.74
CA LEU A 168 -8.75 -8.66 -4.10
C LEU A 168 -9.15 -10.05 -3.62
N LEU A 169 -8.87 -11.10 -4.39
CA LEU A 169 -9.12 -12.49 -4.00
C LEU A 169 -8.31 -12.88 -2.75
N LEU A 170 -7.02 -12.55 -2.71
CA LEU A 170 -6.19 -12.79 -1.53
C LEU A 170 -6.71 -12.04 -0.29
N ALA A 171 -7.15 -10.80 -0.48
CA ALA A 171 -7.72 -9.99 0.59
C ALA A 171 -9.06 -10.56 1.12
N GLU A 172 -9.87 -11.13 0.27
CA GLU A 172 -11.13 -11.80 0.64
C GLU A 172 -10.86 -13.03 1.51
N LEU A 173 -9.84 -13.83 1.17
CA LEU A 173 -9.43 -14.99 1.96
C LEU A 173 -8.95 -14.62 3.36
N GLU A 174 -8.38 -13.43 3.55
CA GLU A 174 -7.94 -12.92 4.86
C GLU A 174 -9.10 -12.39 5.72
N GLU A 175 -10.33 -12.36 5.22
CA GLU A 175 -11.51 -11.88 5.94
C GLU A 175 -11.30 -10.54 6.65
N LEU A 176 -10.77 -9.53 5.95
CA LEU A 176 -10.40 -8.23 6.51
C LEU A 176 -11.62 -7.52 7.13
N LYS A 177 -11.84 -7.73 8.40
CA LYS A 177 -12.92 -7.14 9.18
C LYS A 177 -12.40 -6.00 10.04
N ASP A 178 -13.16 -4.93 10.15
CA ASP A 178 -12.87 -3.87 11.10
C ASP A 178 -14.15 -3.31 11.72
N SER A 179 -14.04 -2.84 12.97
CA SER A 179 -15.12 -2.12 13.62
C SER A 179 -14.92 -0.61 13.43
N TYR A 180 -15.80 0.03 12.69
CA TYR A 180 -15.76 1.48 12.47
C TYR A 180 -16.25 2.30 13.67
N GLN A 181 -16.84 1.67 14.70
CA GLN A 181 -17.57 2.37 15.76
C GLN A 181 -16.80 2.43 17.08
N ASP A 182 -16.88 3.59 17.75
CA ASP A 182 -16.62 3.89 19.16
C ASP A 182 -15.24 3.51 19.73
N THR A 183 -14.22 3.39 18.91
CA THR A 183 -12.84 3.26 19.37
C THR A 183 -12.04 4.49 18.98
N PRO A 184 -11.07 4.93 19.82
CA PRO A 184 -10.13 5.97 19.39
C PRO A 184 -9.54 5.61 18.03
N ALA A 185 -9.54 6.57 17.11
CA ALA A 185 -8.97 6.34 15.80
C ALA A 185 -7.45 6.24 15.93
N ILE A 186 -6.88 5.32 15.15
CA ILE A 186 -5.42 5.10 15.09
C ILE A 186 -5.00 5.14 13.64
N ALA A 187 -4.00 5.97 13.33
CA ALA A 187 -3.40 6.04 12.02
C ALA A 187 -1.88 5.88 12.10
N LEU A 188 -1.32 5.25 11.09
CA LEU A 188 0.12 5.10 10.89
C LEU A 188 0.64 6.29 10.07
N VAL A 189 1.75 6.89 10.50
CA VAL A 189 2.48 7.89 9.72
C VAL A 189 3.26 7.17 8.62
N VAL A 190 2.81 7.32 7.38
CA VAL A 190 3.46 6.72 6.19
C VAL A 190 4.57 7.63 5.69
N GLU A 191 4.32 8.93 5.68
CA GLU A 191 5.24 9.95 5.24
C GLU A 191 5.05 11.23 6.05
N SER A 192 6.11 12.00 6.24
CA SER A 192 6.03 13.29 6.91
C SER A 192 7.08 14.26 6.37
N SER A 193 6.73 15.53 6.31
CA SER A 193 7.61 16.57 5.80
C SER A 193 7.26 17.95 6.33
N MET A 194 8.21 18.88 6.22
CA MET A 194 7.97 20.29 6.47
C MET A 194 7.70 21.01 5.15
N HIS A 195 6.48 21.48 4.95
CA HIS A 195 6.12 22.23 3.75
C HIS A 195 6.32 23.74 3.98
N PRO A 196 6.97 24.48 3.05
CA PRO A 196 7.31 25.91 3.26
C PRO A 196 6.10 26.81 3.56
N GLN A 197 4.94 26.53 2.99
CA GLN A 197 3.73 27.34 3.13
C GLN A 197 2.68 26.75 4.06
N LYS A 198 2.60 25.40 4.14
CA LYS A 198 1.56 24.69 4.91
C LYS A 198 2.04 24.25 6.29
N GLY A 199 3.35 24.38 6.57
CA GLY A 199 3.95 23.88 7.81
C GLY A 199 4.15 22.37 7.80
N PRO A 200 4.16 21.73 8.99
CA PRO A 200 4.28 20.27 9.11
C PRO A 200 3.11 19.57 8.43
N LEU A 201 3.43 18.58 7.60
CA LEU A 201 2.49 17.70 6.91
C LEU A 201 2.81 16.24 7.23
N ALA A 202 1.80 15.40 7.31
CA ALA A 202 1.99 13.96 7.37
C ALA A 202 0.93 13.26 6.53
N THR A 203 1.35 12.21 5.80
CA THR A 203 0.46 11.24 5.19
C THR A 203 0.17 10.17 6.22
N LEU A 204 -1.08 10.04 6.60
CA LEU A 204 -1.60 9.10 7.58
C LEU A 204 -2.39 8.00 6.88
N LEU A 205 -2.18 6.76 7.29
CA LEU A 205 -3.00 5.61 6.91
C LEU A 205 -3.84 5.17 8.11
N VAL A 206 -5.15 5.30 8.02
CA VAL A 206 -6.04 4.89 9.11
C VAL A 206 -5.98 3.37 9.29
N LYS A 207 -5.65 2.93 10.49
CA LYS A 207 -5.60 1.51 10.87
C LYS A 207 -6.89 1.08 11.57
N LYS A 208 -7.50 1.96 12.34
CA LYS A 208 -8.69 1.68 13.15
C LYS A 208 -9.46 2.96 13.41
N GLY A 209 -10.77 2.85 13.65
CA GLY A 209 -11.65 3.98 13.96
C GLY A 209 -11.82 4.95 12.79
N THR A 210 -12.26 6.15 13.07
CA THR A 210 -12.53 7.18 12.05
C THR A 210 -11.95 8.52 12.48
N PHE A 211 -11.07 9.08 11.68
CA PHE A 211 -10.61 10.46 11.85
C PHE A 211 -11.57 11.46 11.20
N ARG A 212 -11.74 12.60 11.86
CA ARG A 212 -12.58 13.72 11.40
C ARG A 212 -11.79 15.01 11.49
N LYS A 213 -12.25 16.00 10.77
CA LYS A 213 -11.75 17.38 10.92
C LYS A 213 -11.93 17.84 12.37
N ASN A 214 -10.92 18.52 12.91
CA ASN A 214 -10.75 19.00 14.29
C ASN A 214 -10.42 17.91 15.33
N ASP A 215 -10.27 16.66 14.96
CA ASP A 215 -9.78 15.64 15.88
C ASP A 215 -8.38 16.01 16.37
N PRO A 216 -8.07 15.76 17.64
CA PRO A 216 -6.72 15.91 18.16
C PRO A 216 -5.77 14.90 17.52
N LEU A 217 -4.48 15.19 17.58
CA LEU A 217 -3.42 14.33 17.04
C LEU A 217 -2.41 14.07 18.16
N TYR A 218 -2.32 12.83 18.61
CA TYR A 218 -1.49 12.43 19.73
C TYR A 218 -0.82 11.07 19.49
N ASP A 219 0.44 10.88 19.92
CA ASP A 219 1.18 9.62 19.75
C ASP A 219 1.39 8.86 21.07
N GLY A 220 0.74 9.28 22.15
CA GLY A 220 0.93 8.75 23.49
C GLY A 220 1.94 9.55 24.32
N GLN A 221 2.71 10.45 23.71
CA GLN A 221 3.71 11.29 24.38
C GLN A 221 3.61 12.76 23.95
N ILE A 222 3.38 13.01 22.67
CA ILE A 222 3.41 14.34 22.06
C ILE A 222 2.01 14.70 21.55
N ASP A 223 1.57 15.91 21.91
CA ASP A 223 0.42 16.56 21.27
C ASP A 223 0.88 17.25 19.99
N TYR A 224 0.44 16.72 18.85
CA TYR A 224 0.75 17.26 17.52
C TYR A 224 -0.27 18.32 17.06
N GLY A 225 -1.28 18.64 17.87
CA GLY A 225 -2.31 19.62 17.52
C GLY A 225 -3.61 18.99 17.05
N LYS A 226 -4.22 19.57 16.00
CA LYS A 226 -5.53 19.14 15.48
C LYS A 226 -5.52 19.05 13.96
N ILE A 227 -6.30 18.11 13.43
CA ILE A 227 -6.57 18.03 12.00
C ILE A 227 -7.33 19.28 11.54
N ARG A 228 -6.68 20.18 10.82
CA ARG A 228 -7.33 21.35 10.20
C ARG A 228 -8.00 20.97 8.88
N SER A 229 -7.35 20.10 8.10
CA SER A 229 -7.89 19.53 6.88
C SER A 229 -7.25 18.19 6.58
N MET A 230 -8.00 17.34 5.91
CA MET A 230 -7.57 16.07 5.34
C MET A 230 -7.71 16.16 3.84
N ILE A 231 -6.72 15.71 3.11
CA ILE A 231 -6.68 15.74 1.65
C ILE A 231 -6.31 14.35 1.15
N ASP A 232 -7.05 13.83 0.19
CA ASP A 232 -6.71 12.56 -0.45
C ASP A 232 -5.58 12.73 -1.49
N TYR A 233 -5.21 11.63 -2.13
CA TYR A 233 -4.15 11.62 -3.15
C TYR A 233 -4.51 12.40 -4.42
N SER A 234 -5.81 12.64 -4.68
CA SER A 234 -6.29 13.43 -5.82
C SER A 234 -6.33 14.93 -5.52
N GLY A 235 -6.10 15.32 -4.26
CA GLY A 235 -6.18 16.70 -3.79
C GLY A 235 -7.57 17.11 -3.30
N GLN A 236 -8.51 16.17 -3.19
CA GLN A 236 -9.84 16.44 -2.68
C GLN A 236 -9.84 16.49 -1.16
N PHE A 237 -10.67 17.38 -0.59
CA PHE A 237 -10.86 17.47 0.85
C PHE A 237 -11.76 16.34 1.33
N LEU A 238 -11.33 15.68 2.41
CA LEU A 238 -12.09 14.66 3.10
C LEU A 238 -12.67 15.22 4.40
N ASP A 239 -13.94 14.94 4.68
CA ASP A 239 -14.56 15.22 5.97
C ASP A 239 -14.28 14.13 7.00
N THR A 240 -14.14 12.89 6.53
CA THR A 240 -13.87 11.71 7.35
C THR A 240 -12.88 10.79 6.66
N ALA A 241 -12.05 10.10 7.45
CA ALA A 241 -11.15 9.05 6.98
C ALA A 241 -11.37 7.79 7.82
N THR A 242 -11.81 6.72 7.17
CA THR A 242 -12.12 5.40 7.74
C THR A 242 -10.95 4.43 7.60
N PRO A 243 -10.97 3.24 8.21
CA PRO A 243 -9.90 2.25 8.08
C PRO A 243 -9.47 1.99 6.64
N SER A 244 -8.16 1.85 6.43
CA SER A 244 -7.47 1.74 5.14
C SER A 244 -7.53 2.99 4.25
N THR A 245 -8.10 4.09 4.71
CA THR A 245 -8.08 5.36 3.96
C THR A 245 -6.77 6.09 4.21
N PRO A 246 -5.95 6.36 3.19
CA PRO A 246 -4.80 7.25 3.30
C PRO A 246 -5.26 8.71 3.15
N PHE A 247 -4.68 9.62 3.93
CA PHE A 247 -4.91 11.04 3.77
C PHE A 247 -3.68 11.87 4.18
N GLN A 248 -3.49 13.00 3.55
CA GLN A 248 -2.56 14.01 4.00
C GLN A 248 -3.23 14.91 5.02
N GLY A 249 -2.73 14.88 6.24
CA GLY A 249 -3.19 15.74 7.33
C GLY A 249 -2.44 17.06 7.36
N ILE A 250 -3.18 18.16 7.55
CA ILE A 250 -2.66 19.50 7.80
C ILE A 250 -3.14 19.95 9.17
N GLY A 251 -2.23 20.56 9.96
CA GLY A 251 -2.57 21.09 11.28
C GLY A 251 -1.65 20.64 12.39
N PHE A 252 -0.60 19.89 12.04
CA PHE A 252 0.43 19.47 12.97
C PHE A 252 1.24 20.67 13.48
N PHE A 253 1.63 20.63 14.76
CA PHE A 253 2.56 21.61 15.36
C PHE A 253 4.02 21.21 15.10
N ALA A 254 4.29 19.93 14.95
CA ALA A 254 5.60 19.37 14.65
C ALA A 254 5.48 18.25 13.62
N VAL A 255 6.57 17.92 12.95
CA VAL A 255 6.63 16.80 11.99
C VAL A 255 6.71 15.50 12.78
N PRO A 256 5.70 14.59 12.69
CA PRO A 256 5.77 13.28 13.33
C PRO A 256 6.79 12.39 12.62
N ASN A 257 7.30 11.36 13.31
CA ASN A 257 8.21 10.42 12.65
C ASN A 257 7.45 9.40 11.80
N VAL A 258 8.03 9.02 10.68
CA VAL A 258 7.52 7.91 9.87
C VAL A 258 7.51 6.62 10.71
N GLY A 259 6.37 5.92 10.69
CA GLY A 259 6.13 4.73 11.48
C GLY A 259 5.53 4.98 12.86
N ASP A 260 5.36 6.24 13.30
CA ASP A 260 4.63 6.54 14.53
C ASP A 260 3.12 6.27 14.35
N LEU A 261 2.47 5.89 15.45
CA LEU A 261 1.01 5.76 15.50
C LEU A 261 0.41 7.01 16.10
N ILE A 262 -0.51 7.62 15.37
CA ILE A 262 -1.23 8.83 15.81
C ILE A 262 -2.66 8.40 16.19
N THR A 263 -3.15 8.90 17.31
CA THR A 263 -4.52 8.70 17.80
C THR A 263 -5.26 10.03 17.88
N ASN A 264 -6.58 9.95 17.86
CA ASN A 264 -7.45 11.10 18.20
C ASN A 264 -7.94 11.08 19.63
#